data_cd2308aa2bf4aca71300bc4837979513
#
_entry.id   cd2308aa2bf4aca71300bc4837979513
#
_cell.length_a   1.000
_cell.length_b   1.000
_cell.length_c   1.000
_cell.angle_alpha   90.00
_cell.angle_beta   90.00
_cell.angle_gamma   90.00
#
_symmetry.space_group_name_H-M   'P 1'
#
loop_
_entity.id
_entity.type
_entity.pdbx_description
1 polymer ?
#
loop_
_entity_poly.entity_id
_entity_poly.type
_entity_poly.pdbx_seq_one_letter_code
_entity_poly.pdbx_strand_id
1 'polypeptide(L)'
;MGSRLGFILLSAGCAIGCGNVWKFPWMCGQYGGGGFVLIYILCLLLLGLPVMTMEFAVGRAAQASPIRMYQKLERKGQKWHLHGYVAFFGNIALMAFYTVVTGWIIYYFVRFLTGRTEDLGFVTMITNPGVNVTYLAVTVIVAFGILCFNLQGGLERITKYMMTLLMVLMVVLAVHSATLSGAAEGLKFYLVPDFSKITGTVIVGAMNQAFFTLSVGMGSMAIFGSYIGKEQSLLGESANVIVLDTFVAIVAGLIMFPACYTYGLEVNAGPSLLFDTMATVFNHMAGGRWWGSLFFLFMVFAAMSTVLAVCENILAMVREMTGWKRPLGCLVCGAGVFVLALTTALGYSVFKFQPFADGSAWLDFWDFLVSNNILPLGSLVFALYCCNKFGWGWDNFLAEANAGKGWKVKAWMKPIFRYLVPAAIIFIYIYGMVTFGWK
;
A
#
# COMPACT_ATOMS: atom_id res chain seq x y z
N MET A 1 -20.58 4.54 -7.26
CA MET A 1 -19.96 5.66 -6.54
C MET A 1 -20.70 6.95 -6.83
N GLY A 2 -20.71 7.89 -5.87
CA GLY A 2 -21.47 9.13 -6.01
C GLY A 2 -20.80 10.20 -6.87
N SER A 3 -19.45 10.16 -7.04
CA SER A 3 -18.71 11.15 -7.81
C SER A 3 -17.36 10.64 -8.29
N ARG A 4 -16.82 11.28 -9.35
CA ARG A 4 -15.45 11.03 -9.85
C ARG A 4 -14.39 11.30 -8.77
N LEU A 5 -14.54 12.39 -8.01
CA LEU A 5 -13.64 12.69 -6.91
C LEU A 5 -13.68 11.61 -5.83
N GLY A 6 -14.86 11.08 -5.51
CA GLY A 6 -15.01 9.96 -4.58
C GLY A 6 -14.26 8.71 -5.05
N PHE A 7 -14.32 8.39 -6.36
CA PHE A 7 -13.55 7.29 -6.93
C PHE A 7 -12.03 7.51 -6.80
N ILE A 8 -11.53 8.69 -7.22
CA ILE A 8 -10.10 8.99 -7.16
C ILE A 8 -9.60 8.92 -5.71
N LEU A 9 -10.29 9.55 -4.77
CA LEU A 9 -9.88 9.56 -3.36
C LEU A 9 -9.98 8.19 -2.70
N LEU A 10 -10.95 7.36 -3.08
CA LEU A 10 -11.07 6.02 -2.54
C LEU A 10 -9.98 5.09 -3.10
N SER A 11 -9.72 5.15 -4.41
CA SER A 11 -8.64 4.38 -5.05
C SER A 11 -7.27 4.86 -4.57
N ALA A 12 -7.07 6.17 -4.46
CA ALA A 12 -5.87 6.75 -3.87
C ALA A 12 -5.75 6.37 -2.38
N GLY A 13 -6.84 6.34 -1.62
CA GLY A 13 -6.84 5.90 -0.22
C GLY A 13 -6.50 4.41 -0.04
N CYS A 14 -6.72 3.58 -1.05
CA CYS A 14 -6.22 2.20 -1.07
C CYS A 14 -4.70 2.15 -1.31
N ALA A 15 -4.21 3.00 -2.22
CA ALA A 15 -2.79 3.10 -2.53
C ALA A 15 -2.03 3.84 -1.41
N ILE A 16 -2.50 5.01 -0.99
CA ILE A 16 -1.88 5.85 0.03
C ILE A 16 -2.06 5.23 1.42
N GLY A 17 -0.99 4.66 1.94
CA GLY A 17 -1.01 3.97 3.23
C GLY A 17 0.37 3.88 3.88
N CYS A 18 0.58 2.87 4.71
CA CYS A 18 1.90 2.59 5.30
C CYS A 18 2.99 2.39 4.24
N GLY A 19 2.62 2.03 3.02
CA GLY A 19 3.53 1.95 1.89
C GLY A 19 4.25 3.26 1.63
N ASN A 20 3.53 4.38 1.64
CA ASN A 20 4.05 5.72 1.36
C ASN A 20 4.73 6.35 2.57
N VAL A 21 4.09 6.19 3.75
CA VAL A 21 4.44 7.01 4.92
C VAL A 21 5.39 6.29 5.88
N TRP A 22 5.54 4.97 5.73
CA TRP A 22 6.43 4.13 6.54
C TRP A 22 7.44 3.37 5.68
N LYS A 23 6.96 2.46 4.79
CA LYS A 23 7.85 1.56 4.03
C LYS A 23 8.73 2.33 3.04
N PHE A 24 8.19 3.29 2.32
CA PHE A 24 8.95 4.09 1.35
C PHE A 24 10.07 4.91 2.00
N PRO A 25 9.85 5.70 3.07
CA PRO A 25 10.95 6.46 3.70
C PRO A 25 12.06 5.55 4.24
N TRP A 26 11.75 4.46 4.94
CA TRP A 26 12.82 3.62 5.46
C TRP A 26 13.59 2.89 4.35
N MET A 27 12.92 2.44 3.28
CA MET A 27 13.61 1.88 2.12
C MET A 27 14.47 2.94 1.43
N CYS A 28 13.99 4.17 1.29
CA CYS A 28 14.76 5.28 0.74
C CYS A 28 16.02 5.54 1.58
N GLY A 29 15.91 5.56 2.91
CA GLY A 29 17.06 5.67 3.81
C GLY A 29 18.06 4.54 3.64
N GLN A 30 17.58 3.29 3.57
CA GLN A 30 18.41 2.09 3.44
C GLN A 30 19.09 1.99 2.07
N TYR A 31 18.45 2.43 1.00
CA TYR A 31 18.93 2.31 -0.38
C TYR A 31 19.59 3.58 -0.92
N GLY A 32 19.97 4.52 -0.07
CA GLY A 32 20.84 5.63 -0.45
C GLY A 32 20.12 6.88 -0.98
N GLY A 33 18.87 7.12 -0.56
CA GLY A 33 18.19 8.40 -0.78
C GLY A 33 17.70 8.61 -2.21
N GLY A 34 18.09 9.73 -2.83
CA GLY A 34 17.54 10.21 -4.11
C GLY A 34 17.69 9.24 -5.28
N GLY A 35 18.71 8.37 -5.28
CA GLY A 35 18.86 7.31 -6.29
C GLY A 35 17.69 6.30 -6.26
N PHE A 36 17.30 5.85 -5.07
CA PHE A 36 16.14 4.99 -4.87
C PHE A 36 14.83 5.69 -5.31
N VAL A 37 14.66 6.96 -4.92
CA VAL A 37 13.48 7.76 -5.31
C VAL A 37 13.33 7.83 -6.83
N LEU A 38 14.42 8.07 -7.55
CA LEU A 38 14.41 8.12 -9.02
C LEU A 38 13.96 6.78 -9.63
N ILE A 39 14.57 5.67 -9.20
CA ILE A 39 14.20 4.32 -9.70
C ILE A 39 12.75 3.97 -9.33
N TYR A 40 12.30 4.33 -8.13
CA TYR A 40 10.93 4.13 -7.71
C TYR A 40 9.93 4.86 -8.62
N ILE A 41 10.17 6.13 -8.94
CA ILE A 41 9.30 6.90 -9.86
C ILE A 41 9.31 6.27 -11.26
N LEU A 42 10.46 5.81 -11.75
CA LEU A 42 10.53 5.10 -13.03
C LEU A 42 9.72 3.80 -13.00
N CYS A 43 9.79 3.02 -11.92
CA CYS A 43 8.97 1.82 -11.76
C CYS A 43 7.48 2.12 -11.70
N LEU A 44 7.08 3.20 -11.01
CA LEU A 44 5.66 3.63 -11.01
C LEU A 44 5.15 3.96 -12.41
N LEU A 45 5.93 4.66 -13.21
CA LEU A 45 5.54 5.08 -14.57
C LEU A 45 5.59 3.94 -15.58
N LEU A 46 6.64 3.11 -15.55
CA LEU A 46 6.87 2.07 -16.54
C LEU A 46 6.13 0.76 -16.25
N LEU A 47 5.92 0.45 -14.98
CA LEU A 47 5.29 -0.80 -14.53
C LEU A 47 3.97 -0.56 -13.83
N GLY A 48 3.92 0.34 -12.86
CA GLY A 48 2.74 0.61 -12.04
C GLY A 48 1.57 1.16 -12.86
N LEU A 49 1.80 2.19 -13.67
CA LEU A 49 0.75 2.82 -14.49
C LEU A 49 0.10 1.85 -15.50
N PRO A 50 0.86 1.06 -16.28
CA PRO A 50 0.29 0.03 -17.14
C PRO A 50 -0.53 -1.01 -16.38
N VAL A 51 0.02 -1.56 -15.28
CA VAL A 51 -0.66 -2.62 -14.51
C VAL A 51 -1.93 -2.10 -13.87
N MET A 52 -1.90 -0.93 -13.23
CA MET A 52 -3.10 -0.32 -12.64
C MET A 52 -4.19 -0.07 -13.70
N THR A 53 -3.80 0.42 -14.88
CA THR A 53 -4.76 0.63 -15.99
C THR A 53 -5.40 -0.67 -16.45
N MET A 54 -4.62 -1.76 -16.52
CA MET A 54 -5.14 -3.09 -16.87
C MET A 54 -6.07 -3.64 -15.79
N GLU A 55 -5.71 -3.49 -14.54
CA GLU A 55 -6.50 -3.94 -13.40
C GLU A 55 -7.84 -3.19 -13.31
N PHE A 56 -7.84 -1.87 -13.46
CA PHE A 56 -9.08 -1.08 -13.58
C PHE A 56 -9.94 -1.52 -14.77
N ALA A 57 -9.31 -1.80 -15.92
CA ALA A 57 -10.06 -2.19 -17.14
C ALA A 57 -10.79 -3.52 -16.94
N VAL A 58 -10.14 -4.53 -16.38
CA VAL A 58 -10.76 -5.83 -16.10
C VAL A 58 -11.91 -5.68 -15.10
N GLY A 59 -11.69 -4.92 -14.02
CA GLY A 59 -12.72 -4.65 -13.02
C GLY A 59 -13.93 -3.92 -13.59
N ARG A 60 -13.69 -2.85 -14.40
CA ARG A 60 -14.77 -2.07 -15.01
C ARG A 60 -15.55 -2.86 -16.04
N ALA A 61 -14.88 -3.66 -16.87
CA ALA A 61 -15.55 -4.51 -17.84
C ALA A 61 -16.42 -5.59 -17.20
N ALA A 62 -15.95 -6.18 -16.11
CA ALA A 62 -16.65 -7.26 -15.42
C ALA A 62 -17.76 -6.77 -14.47
N GLN A 63 -17.65 -5.57 -13.91
CA GLN A 63 -18.52 -5.07 -12.83
C GLN A 63 -18.70 -6.11 -11.72
N ALA A 64 -17.58 -6.69 -11.25
CA ALA A 64 -17.54 -7.79 -10.28
C ALA A 64 -16.22 -7.81 -9.50
N SER A 65 -16.19 -8.55 -8.39
CA SER A 65 -14.98 -8.78 -7.61
C SER A 65 -13.95 -9.65 -8.37
N PRO A 66 -12.67 -9.68 -7.95
CA PRO A 66 -11.60 -10.40 -8.66
C PRO A 66 -11.90 -11.86 -9.00
N ILE A 67 -12.58 -12.58 -8.15
CA ILE A 67 -12.94 -13.98 -8.43
C ILE A 67 -13.94 -14.06 -9.59
N ARG A 68 -15.02 -13.29 -9.52
CA ARG A 68 -16.08 -13.32 -10.53
C ARG A 68 -15.74 -12.54 -11.80
N MET A 69 -14.83 -11.55 -11.73
CA MET A 69 -14.45 -10.81 -12.92
C MET A 69 -13.81 -11.69 -13.99
N TYR A 70 -12.92 -12.61 -13.57
CA TYR A 70 -12.33 -13.57 -14.50
C TYR A 70 -13.37 -14.54 -15.03
N GLN A 71 -14.25 -15.11 -14.17
CA GLN A 71 -15.32 -16.00 -14.59
C GLN A 71 -16.26 -15.40 -15.63
N LYS A 72 -16.49 -14.05 -15.56
CA LYS A 72 -17.33 -13.35 -16.54
C LYS A 72 -16.62 -13.05 -17.86
N LEU A 73 -15.31 -12.83 -17.85
CA LEU A 73 -14.56 -12.35 -19.00
C LEU A 73 -13.72 -13.44 -19.67
N GLU A 74 -13.39 -14.52 -18.98
CA GLU A 74 -12.61 -15.62 -19.52
C GLU A 74 -13.43 -16.44 -20.53
N ARG A 75 -12.73 -17.03 -21.51
CA ARG A 75 -13.36 -17.92 -22.48
C ARG A 75 -13.60 -19.29 -21.86
N LYS A 76 -14.61 -20.01 -22.39
CA LYS A 76 -14.92 -21.38 -21.96
C LYS A 76 -13.68 -22.28 -22.03
N GLY A 77 -13.34 -22.92 -20.91
CA GLY A 77 -12.17 -23.79 -20.77
C GLY A 77 -10.90 -23.11 -20.26
N GLN A 78 -10.87 -21.79 -20.10
CA GLN A 78 -9.78 -21.09 -19.45
C GLN A 78 -9.91 -21.18 -17.91
N LYS A 79 -8.81 -20.93 -17.20
CA LYS A 79 -8.74 -21.04 -15.73
C LYS A 79 -8.16 -19.77 -15.08
N TRP A 80 -8.37 -18.60 -15.69
CA TRP A 80 -7.87 -17.32 -15.14
C TRP A 80 -8.52 -16.96 -13.81
N HIS A 81 -9.74 -17.46 -13.56
CA HIS A 81 -10.42 -17.27 -12.28
C HIS A 81 -9.63 -17.81 -11.07
N LEU A 82 -8.66 -18.73 -11.27
CA LEU A 82 -7.77 -19.17 -10.19
C LEU A 82 -6.94 -18.01 -9.62
N HIS A 83 -6.54 -17.04 -10.46
CA HIS A 83 -5.89 -15.82 -9.98
C HIS A 83 -6.80 -15.01 -9.06
N GLY A 84 -8.11 -15.02 -9.26
CA GLY A 84 -9.05 -14.38 -8.35
C GLY A 84 -8.98 -14.92 -6.91
N TYR A 85 -8.78 -16.23 -6.75
CA TYR A 85 -8.58 -16.83 -5.41
C TYR A 85 -7.21 -16.48 -4.84
N VAL A 86 -6.15 -16.41 -5.66
CA VAL A 86 -4.83 -15.93 -5.23
C VAL A 86 -4.93 -14.47 -4.78
N ALA A 87 -5.65 -13.63 -5.52
CA ALA A 87 -5.92 -12.24 -5.15
C ALA A 87 -6.68 -12.13 -3.82
N PHE A 88 -7.69 -12.98 -3.60
CA PHE A 88 -8.42 -13.05 -2.33
C PHE A 88 -7.49 -13.39 -1.16
N PHE A 89 -6.68 -14.45 -1.32
CA PHE A 89 -5.69 -14.83 -0.32
C PHE A 89 -4.67 -13.71 -0.08
N GLY A 90 -4.20 -13.04 -1.13
CA GLY A 90 -3.28 -11.90 -1.03
C GLY A 90 -3.82 -10.75 -0.20
N ASN A 91 -5.09 -10.38 -0.38
CA ASN A 91 -5.74 -9.35 0.44
C ASN A 91 -5.81 -9.77 1.92
N ILE A 92 -6.10 -11.04 2.22
CA ILE A 92 -6.14 -11.57 3.58
C ILE A 92 -4.73 -11.59 4.19
N ALA A 93 -3.72 -12.07 3.43
CA ALA A 93 -2.32 -12.11 3.86
C ALA A 93 -1.76 -10.70 4.14
N LEU A 94 -2.14 -9.71 3.31
CA LEU A 94 -1.79 -8.31 3.57
C LEU A 94 -2.37 -7.85 4.91
N MET A 95 -3.64 -8.14 5.18
CA MET A 95 -4.27 -7.73 6.43
C MET A 95 -3.70 -8.45 7.65
N ALA A 96 -3.09 -9.63 7.49
CA ALA A 96 -2.45 -10.36 8.59
C ALA A 96 -1.32 -9.58 9.29
N PHE A 97 -0.64 -8.68 8.58
CA PHE A 97 0.39 -7.82 9.20
C PHE A 97 0.03 -6.34 9.19
N TYR A 98 -0.65 -5.87 8.16
CA TYR A 98 -0.94 -4.44 8.00
C TYR A 98 -1.86 -3.89 9.10
N THR A 99 -2.83 -4.69 9.58
CA THR A 99 -3.70 -4.30 10.70
C THR A 99 -2.93 -4.19 12.02
N VAL A 100 -1.90 -5.01 12.23
CA VAL A 100 -1.03 -4.94 13.40
C VAL A 100 -0.17 -3.68 13.35
N VAL A 101 0.47 -3.40 12.21
CA VAL A 101 1.25 -2.15 12.01
C VAL A 101 0.38 -0.92 12.20
N THR A 102 -0.86 -0.93 11.69
CA THR A 102 -1.82 0.14 11.94
C THR A 102 -2.12 0.29 13.42
N GLY A 103 -2.26 -0.82 14.15
CA GLY A 103 -2.41 -0.81 15.61
C GLY A 103 -1.23 -0.17 16.33
N TRP A 104 0.02 -0.44 15.89
CA TRP A 104 1.21 0.22 16.44
C TRP A 104 1.19 1.73 16.22
N ILE A 105 0.78 2.19 15.05
CA ILE A 105 0.64 3.63 14.73
C ILE A 105 -0.41 4.27 15.64
N ILE A 106 -1.55 3.62 15.86
CA ILE A 106 -2.60 4.10 16.78
C ILE A 106 -2.07 4.15 18.22
N TYR A 107 -1.30 3.15 18.66
CA TYR A 107 -0.67 3.15 19.97
C TYR A 107 0.24 4.37 20.17
N TYR A 108 1.13 4.64 19.20
CA TYR A 108 2.02 5.81 19.26
C TYR A 108 1.23 7.14 19.23
N PHE A 109 0.19 7.22 18.42
CA PHE A 109 -0.71 8.39 18.42
C PHE A 109 -1.30 8.65 19.81
N VAL A 110 -1.85 7.62 20.46
CA VAL A 110 -2.44 7.74 21.80
C VAL A 110 -1.39 8.12 22.84
N ARG A 111 -0.19 7.57 22.75
CA ARG A 111 0.92 7.89 23.67
C ARG A 111 1.35 9.36 23.55
N PHE A 112 1.54 9.88 22.34
CA PHE A 112 1.86 11.29 22.12
C PHE A 112 0.70 12.21 22.55
N LEU A 113 -0.53 11.88 22.18
CA LEU A 113 -1.70 12.67 22.55
C LEU A 113 -1.87 12.80 24.06
N THR A 114 -1.60 11.72 24.80
CA THR A 114 -1.68 11.70 26.28
C THR A 114 -0.42 12.23 26.96
N GLY A 115 0.66 12.49 26.22
CA GLY A 115 1.94 12.95 26.76
C GLY A 115 2.74 11.87 27.52
N ARG A 116 2.42 10.60 27.33
CA ARG A 116 3.10 9.45 27.98
C ARG A 116 4.18 8.88 27.05
N THR A 117 5.24 9.64 26.79
CA THR A 117 6.26 9.27 25.78
C THR A 117 7.60 8.81 26.38
N GLU A 118 7.75 8.82 27.71
CA GLU A 118 9.02 8.54 28.38
C GLU A 118 9.53 7.10 28.17
N ASP A 119 8.61 6.11 28.08
CA ASP A 119 8.92 4.68 27.92
C ASP A 119 8.57 4.16 26.52
N LEU A 120 8.61 5.02 25.50
CA LEU A 120 8.33 4.62 24.13
C LEU A 120 9.55 3.97 23.48
N GLY A 121 9.53 2.62 23.39
CA GLY A 121 10.50 1.85 22.62
C GLY A 121 9.79 0.86 21.71
N PHE A 122 10.20 0.78 20.44
CA PHE A 122 9.60 -0.11 19.45
C PHE A 122 9.70 -1.58 19.90
N VAL A 123 10.89 -2.02 20.33
CA VAL A 123 11.11 -3.40 20.80
C VAL A 123 10.23 -3.72 22.02
N THR A 124 10.14 -2.81 22.98
CA THR A 124 9.29 -2.98 24.17
C THR A 124 7.83 -3.12 23.81
N MET A 125 7.37 -2.33 22.83
CA MET A 125 5.98 -2.38 22.33
C MET A 125 5.70 -3.70 21.60
N ILE A 126 6.53 -4.09 20.61
CA ILE A 126 6.25 -5.29 19.79
C ILE A 126 6.33 -6.59 20.60
N THR A 127 7.10 -6.61 21.68
CA THR A 127 7.19 -7.78 22.57
C THR A 127 6.09 -7.83 23.63
N ASN A 128 5.26 -6.79 23.76
CA ASN A 128 4.14 -6.76 24.70
C ASN A 128 2.86 -7.32 24.06
N PRO A 129 2.43 -8.55 24.41
CA PRO A 129 1.25 -9.17 23.78
C PRO A 129 -0.04 -8.42 24.06
N GLY A 130 -0.19 -7.84 25.27
CA GLY A 130 -1.39 -7.08 25.67
C GLY A 130 -1.58 -5.83 24.79
N VAL A 131 -0.52 -5.06 24.56
CA VAL A 131 -0.55 -3.88 23.69
C VAL A 131 -0.90 -4.30 22.26
N ASN A 132 -0.21 -5.31 21.72
CA ASN A 132 -0.39 -5.73 20.35
C ASN A 132 -1.81 -6.24 20.08
N VAL A 133 -2.35 -7.11 20.93
CA VAL A 133 -3.71 -7.66 20.77
C VAL A 133 -4.77 -6.56 20.95
N THR A 134 -4.59 -5.65 21.91
CA THR A 134 -5.55 -4.57 22.14
C THR A 134 -5.65 -3.63 20.95
N TYR A 135 -4.52 -3.14 20.41
CA TYR A 135 -4.53 -2.20 19.30
C TYR A 135 -4.85 -2.87 17.95
N LEU A 136 -4.54 -4.16 17.79
CA LEU A 136 -5.08 -4.96 16.70
C LEU A 136 -6.61 -5.03 16.76
N ALA A 137 -7.17 -5.33 17.94
CA ALA A 137 -8.63 -5.38 18.14
C ALA A 137 -9.27 -4.03 17.84
N VAL A 138 -8.70 -2.92 18.31
CA VAL A 138 -9.17 -1.56 18.00
C VAL A 138 -9.19 -1.32 16.50
N THR A 139 -8.11 -1.65 15.79
CA THR A 139 -8.00 -1.48 14.33
C THR A 139 -9.09 -2.25 13.60
N VAL A 140 -9.26 -3.54 13.92
CA VAL A 140 -10.23 -4.41 13.23
C VAL A 140 -11.67 -3.99 13.54
N ILE A 141 -11.98 -3.67 14.80
CA ILE A 141 -13.34 -3.23 15.22
C ILE A 141 -13.70 -1.91 14.54
N VAL A 142 -12.78 -0.94 14.50
CA VAL A 142 -13.03 0.34 13.84
C VAL A 142 -13.22 0.14 12.33
N ALA A 143 -12.34 -0.65 11.69
CA ALA A 143 -12.43 -0.89 10.25
C ALA A 143 -13.75 -1.57 9.87
N PHE A 144 -14.07 -2.72 10.45
CA PHE A 144 -15.29 -3.46 10.11
C PHE A 144 -16.56 -2.78 10.66
N GLY A 145 -16.47 -2.01 11.75
CA GLY A 145 -17.54 -1.14 12.22
C GLY A 145 -17.93 -0.10 11.18
N ILE A 146 -16.94 0.58 10.57
CA ILE A 146 -17.19 1.53 9.47
C ILE A 146 -17.74 0.81 8.23
N LEU A 147 -17.23 -0.37 7.92
CA LEU A 147 -17.65 -1.17 6.76
C LEU A 147 -19.06 -1.76 6.91
N CYS A 148 -19.61 -1.85 8.13
CA CYS A 148 -21.02 -2.24 8.32
C CYS A 148 -22.01 -1.25 7.68
N PHE A 149 -21.63 0.02 7.53
CA PHE A 149 -22.40 0.98 6.76
C PHE A 149 -22.28 0.70 5.26
N ASN A 150 -23.15 1.31 4.44
CA ASN A 150 -23.09 1.14 2.99
C ASN A 150 -21.85 1.82 2.39
N LEU A 151 -21.47 1.43 1.15
CA LEU A 151 -20.28 1.93 0.46
C LEU A 151 -20.26 3.47 0.35
N GLN A 152 -21.38 4.10 -0.05
CA GLN A 152 -21.46 5.55 -0.25
C GLN A 152 -21.58 6.32 1.07
N GLY A 153 -22.38 5.85 2.02
CA GLY A 153 -22.60 6.50 3.31
C GLY A 153 -21.48 6.27 4.33
N GLY A 154 -20.78 5.14 4.23
CA GLY A 154 -19.69 4.76 5.13
C GLY A 154 -18.32 5.01 4.50
N LEU A 155 -17.86 4.05 3.71
CA LEU A 155 -16.48 4.03 3.21
C LEU A 155 -16.10 5.28 2.39
N GLU A 156 -16.86 5.63 1.35
CA GLU A 156 -16.55 6.76 0.47
C GLU A 156 -16.51 8.08 1.24
N ARG A 157 -17.50 8.30 2.13
CA ARG A 157 -17.59 9.54 2.92
C ARG A 157 -16.43 9.67 3.90
N ILE A 158 -16.15 8.63 4.66
CA ILE A 158 -15.10 8.64 5.69
C ILE A 158 -13.73 8.76 5.03
N THR A 159 -13.45 7.98 3.98
CA THR A 159 -12.17 8.07 3.24
C THR A 159 -11.95 9.47 2.67
N LYS A 160 -12.99 10.13 2.14
CA LYS A 160 -12.88 11.49 1.62
C LYS A 160 -12.43 12.49 2.70
N TYR A 161 -13.02 12.43 3.90
CA TYR A 161 -12.61 13.32 5.01
C TYR A 161 -11.21 12.97 5.51
N MET A 162 -10.90 11.68 5.67
CA MET A 162 -9.58 11.22 6.10
C MET A 162 -8.49 11.67 5.12
N MET A 163 -8.69 11.49 3.81
CA MET A 163 -7.72 11.87 2.78
C MET A 163 -7.55 13.40 2.71
N THR A 164 -8.62 14.16 2.84
CA THR A 164 -8.51 15.64 2.86
C THR A 164 -7.72 16.12 4.07
N LEU A 165 -8.02 15.59 5.25
CA LEU A 165 -7.32 15.96 6.47
C LEU A 165 -5.86 15.48 6.44
N LEU A 166 -5.59 14.30 5.90
CA LEU A 166 -4.24 13.78 5.66
C LEU A 166 -3.41 14.76 4.81
N MET A 167 -3.96 15.24 3.69
CA MET A 167 -3.26 16.22 2.83
C MET A 167 -2.95 17.53 3.55
N VAL A 168 -3.86 18.03 4.37
CA VAL A 168 -3.63 19.25 5.18
C VAL A 168 -2.53 19.01 6.22
N LEU A 169 -2.60 17.91 6.96
CA LEU A 169 -1.60 17.56 7.97
C LEU A 169 -0.20 17.40 7.35
N MET A 170 -0.12 16.74 6.18
CA MET A 170 1.15 16.62 5.45
C MET A 170 1.80 17.95 5.13
N VAL A 171 1.01 18.89 4.58
CA VAL A 171 1.54 20.22 4.22
C VAL A 171 2.05 20.93 5.46
N VAL A 172 1.29 20.91 6.56
CA VAL A 172 1.68 21.54 7.84
C VAL A 172 2.99 20.92 8.36
N LEU A 173 3.09 19.59 8.38
CA LEU A 173 4.27 18.87 8.85
C LEU A 173 5.49 19.11 7.94
N ALA A 174 5.31 19.14 6.62
CA ALA A 174 6.39 19.38 5.66
C ALA A 174 6.93 20.81 5.77
N VAL A 175 6.05 21.81 5.90
CA VAL A 175 6.46 23.20 6.13
C VAL A 175 7.24 23.33 7.44
N HIS A 176 6.75 22.72 8.52
CA HIS A 176 7.48 22.71 9.78
C HIS A 176 8.86 22.04 9.65
N SER A 177 8.92 20.86 9.01
CA SER A 177 10.18 20.12 8.85
C SER A 177 11.21 20.89 8.01
N ALA A 178 10.75 21.63 7.02
CA ALA A 178 11.61 22.50 6.20
C ALA A 178 12.23 23.68 6.97
N THR A 179 11.70 24.05 8.13
CA THR A 179 12.26 25.12 8.99
C THR A 179 13.34 24.62 9.96
N LEU A 180 13.59 23.31 10.02
CA LEU A 180 14.57 22.73 10.91
C LEU A 180 16.01 22.98 10.43
N SER A 181 16.97 23.04 11.35
CA SER A 181 18.36 23.41 11.06
C SER A 181 19.08 22.46 10.10
N GLY A 182 18.81 21.16 10.16
CA GLY A 182 19.37 20.13 9.28
C GLY A 182 18.58 19.90 7.99
N ALA A 183 17.57 20.73 7.69
CA ALA A 183 16.69 20.52 6.55
C ALA A 183 17.43 20.46 5.21
N ALA A 184 18.42 21.32 4.99
CA ALA A 184 19.18 21.38 3.73
C ALA A 184 19.92 20.07 3.45
N GLU A 185 20.57 19.48 4.47
CA GLU A 185 21.33 18.23 4.34
C GLU A 185 20.38 17.03 4.12
N GLY A 186 19.29 16.96 4.90
CA GLY A 186 18.25 15.92 4.73
C GLY A 186 17.60 15.98 3.35
N LEU A 187 17.27 17.16 2.85
CA LEU A 187 16.73 17.33 1.50
C LEU A 187 17.74 16.96 0.42
N LYS A 188 19.03 17.32 0.59
CA LYS A 188 20.10 16.91 -0.34
C LYS A 188 20.22 15.41 -0.43
N PHE A 189 20.26 14.70 0.70
CA PHE A 189 20.27 13.23 0.74
C PHE A 189 19.07 12.64 0.00
N TYR A 190 17.90 13.17 0.25
CA TYR A 190 16.64 12.64 -0.22
C TYR A 190 16.35 12.89 -1.71
N LEU A 191 16.71 14.08 -2.21
CA LEU A 191 16.31 14.53 -3.55
C LEU A 191 17.44 14.47 -4.59
N VAL A 192 18.71 14.45 -4.16
CA VAL A 192 19.84 14.40 -5.09
C VAL A 192 20.23 12.95 -5.34
N PRO A 193 20.07 12.43 -6.58
CA PRO A 193 20.42 11.05 -6.90
C PRO A 193 21.92 10.79 -6.81
N ASP A 194 22.30 9.77 -6.05
CA ASP A 194 23.64 9.20 -6.08
C ASP A 194 23.61 7.92 -6.93
N PHE A 195 24.04 8.01 -8.18
CA PHE A 195 24.03 6.90 -9.13
C PHE A 195 24.96 5.76 -8.73
N SER A 196 25.99 6.02 -7.91
CA SER A 196 26.92 4.99 -7.44
C SER A 196 26.27 3.95 -6.52
N LYS A 197 25.16 4.33 -5.89
CA LYS A 197 24.37 3.48 -4.98
C LYS A 197 23.28 2.67 -5.67
N ILE A 198 23.06 2.87 -6.97
CA ILE A 198 22.03 2.13 -7.72
C ILE A 198 22.56 0.75 -8.07
N THR A 199 22.13 -0.24 -7.29
CA THR A 199 22.44 -1.66 -7.48
C THR A 199 21.20 -2.44 -7.95
N GLY A 200 21.38 -3.70 -8.35
CA GLY A 200 20.25 -4.58 -8.68
C GLY A 200 19.26 -4.72 -7.52
N THR A 201 19.75 -4.77 -6.29
CA THR A 201 18.91 -4.83 -5.07
C THR A 201 18.06 -3.57 -4.91
N VAL A 202 18.60 -2.40 -5.22
CA VAL A 202 17.84 -1.12 -5.19
C VAL A 202 16.73 -1.15 -6.23
N ILE A 203 16.98 -1.68 -7.43
CA ILE A 203 15.97 -1.79 -8.49
C ILE A 203 14.85 -2.74 -8.09
N VAL A 204 15.17 -3.91 -7.51
CA VAL A 204 14.18 -4.87 -6.99
C VAL A 204 13.36 -4.24 -5.87
N GLY A 205 14.02 -3.59 -4.91
CA GLY A 205 13.33 -2.89 -3.82
C GLY A 205 12.38 -1.82 -4.32
N ALA A 206 12.81 -1.01 -5.29
CA ALA A 206 12.00 0.05 -5.88
C ALA A 206 10.79 -0.49 -6.65
N MET A 207 10.93 -1.60 -7.40
CA MET A 207 9.81 -2.26 -8.07
C MET A 207 8.81 -2.83 -7.06
N ASN A 208 9.30 -3.58 -6.08
CA ASN A 208 8.45 -4.15 -5.03
C ASN A 208 7.69 -3.05 -4.28
N GLN A 209 8.37 -1.94 -3.97
CA GLN A 209 7.74 -0.79 -3.35
C GLN A 209 6.70 -0.14 -4.26
N ALA A 210 6.94 -0.02 -5.57
CA ALA A 210 6.00 0.54 -6.53
C ALA A 210 4.70 -0.30 -6.62
N PHE A 211 4.81 -1.63 -6.64
CA PHE A 211 3.63 -2.50 -6.62
C PHE A 211 2.92 -2.50 -5.27
N PHE A 212 3.67 -2.47 -4.18
CA PHE A 212 3.11 -2.43 -2.83
C PHE A 212 2.30 -1.15 -2.59
N THR A 213 2.89 0.02 -2.87
CA THR A 213 2.23 1.31 -2.66
C THR A 213 0.96 1.45 -3.49
N LEU A 214 0.98 1.01 -4.75
CA LEU A 214 -0.18 1.06 -5.64
C LEU A 214 -1.22 -0.03 -5.36
N SER A 215 -0.92 -0.99 -4.48
CA SER A 215 -1.78 -2.16 -4.19
C SER A 215 -2.22 -2.91 -5.46
N VAL A 216 -1.35 -2.98 -6.49
CA VAL A 216 -1.64 -3.65 -7.77
C VAL A 216 -1.21 -5.11 -7.74
N GLY A 217 -1.84 -5.95 -8.57
CA GLY A 217 -1.54 -7.38 -8.70
C GLY A 217 -2.47 -8.30 -7.89
N MET A 218 -3.14 -7.79 -6.87
CA MET A 218 -4.07 -8.58 -6.04
C MET A 218 -5.55 -8.20 -6.22
N GLY A 219 -5.91 -7.55 -7.32
CA GLY A 219 -7.30 -7.25 -7.66
C GLY A 219 -7.92 -6.10 -6.87
N SER A 220 -7.17 -5.42 -6.01
CA SER A 220 -7.68 -4.29 -5.23
C SER A 220 -8.16 -3.17 -6.13
N MET A 221 -7.36 -2.80 -7.13
CA MET A 221 -7.75 -1.78 -8.10
C MET A 221 -8.88 -2.25 -9.02
N ALA A 222 -8.99 -3.56 -9.31
CA ALA A 222 -10.11 -4.10 -10.08
C ALA A 222 -11.45 -3.90 -9.38
N ILE A 223 -11.53 -4.06 -8.04
CA ILE A 223 -12.76 -3.77 -7.29
C ILE A 223 -13.16 -2.30 -7.46
N PHE A 224 -12.21 -1.38 -7.30
CA PHE A 224 -12.51 0.04 -7.53
C PHE A 224 -12.85 0.32 -8.99
N GLY A 225 -12.16 -0.33 -9.94
CA GLY A 225 -12.53 -0.31 -11.35
C GLY A 225 -13.98 -0.72 -11.61
N SER A 226 -14.49 -1.72 -10.88
CA SER A 226 -15.88 -2.18 -11.01
C SER A 226 -16.91 -1.13 -10.58
N TYR A 227 -16.51 -0.11 -9.84
CA TYR A 227 -17.37 0.97 -9.37
C TYR A 227 -17.34 2.23 -10.26
N ILE A 228 -16.42 2.30 -11.24
CA ILE A 228 -16.30 3.44 -12.14
C ILE A 228 -17.17 3.28 -13.40
N GLY A 229 -17.78 4.38 -13.82
CA GLY A 229 -18.52 4.47 -15.08
C GLY A 229 -17.59 4.58 -16.30
N LYS A 230 -18.20 4.68 -17.49
CA LYS A 230 -17.48 4.78 -18.77
C LYS A 230 -17.27 6.22 -19.25
N GLU A 231 -17.49 7.22 -18.39
CA GLU A 231 -17.37 8.63 -18.75
C GLU A 231 -15.91 9.08 -18.91
N GLN A 232 -14.99 8.40 -18.21
CA GLN A 232 -13.55 8.72 -18.20
C GLN A 232 -12.70 7.55 -18.69
N SER A 233 -11.59 7.87 -19.39
CA SER A 233 -10.59 6.87 -19.79
C SER A 233 -9.74 6.43 -18.60
N LEU A 234 -9.39 5.15 -18.56
CA LEU A 234 -8.73 4.56 -17.40
C LEU A 234 -7.26 4.97 -17.24
N LEU A 235 -6.55 5.25 -18.35
CA LEU A 235 -5.15 5.70 -18.27
C LEU A 235 -5.04 7.03 -17.49
N GLY A 236 -5.97 7.96 -17.73
CA GLY A 236 -6.02 9.23 -17.01
C GLY A 236 -6.36 9.05 -15.54
N GLU A 237 -7.31 8.16 -15.21
CA GLU A 237 -7.68 7.88 -13.82
C GLU A 237 -6.55 7.18 -13.08
N SER A 238 -5.85 6.22 -13.71
CA SER A 238 -4.66 5.58 -13.14
C SER A 238 -3.55 6.60 -12.86
N ALA A 239 -3.29 7.51 -13.82
CA ALA A 239 -2.31 8.57 -13.63
C ALA A 239 -2.67 9.50 -12.45
N ASN A 240 -3.94 9.87 -12.30
CA ASN A 240 -4.40 10.70 -11.18
C ASN A 240 -4.14 10.01 -9.82
N VAL A 241 -4.43 8.71 -9.72
CA VAL A 241 -4.16 7.95 -8.50
C VAL A 241 -2.66 7.89 -8.21
N ILE A 242 -1.83 7.58 -9.23
CA ILE A 242 -0.38 7.50 -9.08
C ILE A 242 0.23 8.84 -8.70
N VAL A 243 -0.23 9.95 -9.27
CA VAL A 243 0.25 11.29 -8.91
C VAL A 243 -0.04 11.59 -7.43
N LEU A 244 -1.24 11.29 -6.95
CA LEU A 244 -1.58 11.47 -5.54
C LEU A 244 -0.75 10.55 -4.62
N ASP A 245 -0.60 9.30 -4.99
CA ASP A 245 0.21 8.33 -4.26
C ASP A 245 1.68 8.77 -4.16
N THR A 246 2.27 9.13 -5.30
CA THR A 246 3.65 9.61 -5.37
C THR A 246 3.83 10.90 -4.58
N PHE A 247 2.87 11.83 -4.67
CA PHE A 247 2.91 13.06 -3.89
C PHE A 247 3.01 12.77 -2.40
N VAL A 248 2.19 11.86 -1.88
CA VAL A 248 2.22 11.49 -0.46
C VAL A 248 3.55 10.84 -0.08
N ALA A 249 4.07 9.91 -0.90
CA ALA A 249 5.35 9.26 -0.65
C ALA A 249 6.51 10.30 -0.60
N ILE A 250 6.55 11.21 -1.58
CA ILE A 250 7.58 12.25 -1.64
C ILE A 250 7.49 13.19 -0.44
N VAL A 251 6.30 13.65 -0.08
CA VAL A 251 6.14 14.57 1.06
C VAL A 251 6.43 13.87 2.40
N ALA A 252 6.14 12.58 2.54
CA ALA A 252 6.55 11.82 3.73
C ALA A 252 8.07 11.84 3.92
N GLY A 253 8.86 11.68 2.86
CA GLY A 253 10.32 11.86 2.91
C GLY A 253 10.75 13.29 3.25
N LEU A 254 10.06 14.32 2.70
CA LEU A 254 10.32 15.72 3.04
C LEU A 254 10.03 16.03 4.52
N ILE A 255 9.19 15.27 5.19
CA ILE A 255 8.93 15.38 6.63
C ILE A 255 10.03 14.69 7.43
N MET A 256 10.40 13.48 7.05
CA MET A 256 11.22 12.60 7.88
C MET A 256 12.72 12.91 7.77
N PHE A 257 13.27 13.06 6.57
CA PHE A 257 14.72 13.23 6.39
C PHE A 257 15.28 14.53 6.98
N PRO A 258 14.67 15.70 6.77
CA PRO A 258 15.10 16.92 7.47
C PRO A 258 15.12 16.77 9.00
N ALA A 259 14.12 16.11 9.56
CA ALA A 259 14.04 15.87 10.99
C ALA A 259 15.16 14.93 11.48
N CYS A 260 15.42 13.81 10.79
CA CYS A 260 16.51 12.89 11.13
C CYS A 260 17.88 13.62 11.12
N TYR A 261 18.18 14.38 10.07
CA TYR A 261 19.45 15.11 9.95
C TYR A 261 19.59 16.23 11.01
N THR A 262 18.50 16.90 11.38
CA THR A 262 18.53 17.93 12.43
C THR A 262 18.93 17.36 13.78
N TYR A 263 18.47 16.15 14.10
CA TYR A 263 18.74 15.51 15.39
C TYR A 263 19.86 14.46 15.33
N GLY A 264 20.59 14.36 14.22
CA GLY A 264 21.73 13.46 14.05
C GLY A 264 21.36 11.97 14.15
N LEU A 265 20.15 11.60 13.71
CA LEU A 265 19.64 10.24 13.78
C LEU A 265 19.84 9.48 12.47
N GLU A 266 20.09 8.17 12.57
CA GLU A 266 20.30 7.33 11.40
C GLU A 266 19.04 7.19 10.55
N VAL A 267 19.21 7.40 9.23
CA VAL A 267 18.12 7.29 8.24
C VAL A 267 17.92 5.87 7.74
N ASN A 268 18.85 4.94 8.04
CA ASN A 268 18.84 3.56 7.59
C ASN A 268 18.35 2.55 8.65
N ALA A 269 17.66 3.05 9.68
CA ALA A 269 17.18 2.23 10.80
C ALA A 269 16.12 1.17 10.42
N GLY A 270 15.75 1.04 9.15
CA GLY A 270 14.75 0.10 8.69
C GLY A 270 13.33 0.40 9.24
N PRO A 271 12.55 -0.63 9.59
CA PRO A 271 11.20 -0.45 10.13
C PRO A 271 11.11 0.40 11.40
N SER A 272 12.17 0.44 12.23
CA SER A 272 12.21 1.23 13.45
C SER A 272 12.35 2.74 13.19
N LEU A 273 12.70 3.17 11.96
CA LEU A 273 12.80 4.58 11.58
C LEU A 273 11.55 5.37 11.96
N LEU A 274 10.37 4.82 11.74
CA LEU A 274 9.12 5.48 12.11
C LEU A 274 8.92 5.53 13.62
N PHE A 275 9.11 4.41 14.30
CA PHE A 275 8.68 4.23 15.67
C PHE A 275 9.71 4.72 16.68
N ASP A 276 10.99 4.36 16.53
CA ASP A 276 12.05 4.79 17.45
C ASP A 276 12.63 6.14 17.04
N THR A 277 13.05 6.28 15.76
CA THR A 277 13.75 7.50 15.32
C THR A 277 12.83 8.72 15.36
N MET A 278 11.62 8.62 14.78
CA MET A 278 10.70 9.77 14.79
C MET A 278 10.13 10.07 16.18
N ALA A 279 9.91 9.06 17.03
CA ALA A 279 9.52 9.29 18.41
C ALA A 279 10.63 10.05 19.19
N THR A 280 11.90 9.68 18.96
CA THR A 280 13.06 10.38 19.54
C THR A 280 13.13 11.83 19.04
N VAL A 281 12.93 12.07 17.73
CA VAL A 281 12.86 13.43 17.17
C VAL A 281 11.85 14.27 17.93
N PHE A 282 10.62 13.78 18.07
CA PHE A 282 9.55 14.56 18.71
C PHE A 282 9.80 14.74 20.22
N ASN A 283 10.41 13.77 20.91
CA ASN A 283 10.73 13.92 22.34
C ASN A 283 11.79 14.99 22.58
N HIS A 284 12.69 15.28 21.62
CA HIS A 284 13.70 16.33 21.76
C HIS A 284 13.27 17.68 21.14
N MET A 285 12.15 17.71 20.42
CA MET A 285 11.66 18.89 19.73
C MET A 285 10.81 19.79 20.64
N ALA A 286 10.96 21.10 20.54
CA ALA A 286 10.07 22.04 21.24
C ALA A 286 8.61 21.85 20.77
N GLY A 287 7.71 21.62 21.71
CA GLY A 287 6.31 21.28 21.41
C GLY A 287 6.12 19.89 20.79
N GLY A 288 7.09 19.00 20.93
CA GLY A 288 7.13 17.68 20.27
C GLY A 288 5.94 16.79 20.58
N ARG A 289 5.32 16.91 21.77
CA ARG A 289 4.05 16.24 22.07
C ARG A 289 2.97 16.53 21.00
N TRP A 290 2.82 17.79 20.62
CA TRP A 290 1.81 18.20 19.63
C TRP A 290 2.21 17.83 18.21
N TRP A 291 3.48 18.06 17.85
CA TRP A 291 4.01 17.68 16.55
C TRP A 291 3.98 16.17 16.34
N GLY A 292 4.35 15.38 17.35
CA GLY A 292 4.26 13.92 17.33
C GLY A 292 2.81 13.45 17.24
N SER A 293 1.89 14.08 17.98
CA SER A 293 0.46 13.76 17.86
C SER A 293 -0.09 14.00 16.45
N LEU A 294 0.25 15.13 15.84
CA LEU A 294 -0.18 15.46 14.47
C LEU A 294 0.45 14.51 13.44
N PHE A 295 1.73 14.16 13.62
CA PHE A 295 2.42 13.21 12.76
C PHE A 295 1.79 11.81 12.83
N PHE A 296 1.61 11.25 14.04
CA PHE A 296 1.01 9.93 14.18
C PHE A 296 -0.48 9.93 13.80
N LEU A 297 -1.21 11.04 13.96
CA LEU A 297 -2.57 11.18 13.45
C LEU A 297 -2.61 11.11 11.91
N PHE A 298 -1.69 11.82 11.25
CA PHE A 298 -1.50 11.70 9.81
C PHE A 298 -1.25 10.25 9.38
N MET A 299 -0.36 9.56 10.11
CA MET A 299 -0.05 8.15 9.87
C MET A 299 -1.25 7.23 10.08
N VAL A 300 -2.06 7.46 11.13
CA VAL A 300 -3.31 6.73 11.38
C VAL A 300 -4.27 6.86 10.18
N PHE A 301 -4.44 8.06 9.65
CA PHE A 301 -5.31 8.25 8.49
C PHE A 301 -4.79 7.54 7.24
N ALA A 302 -3.50 7.61 6.98
CA ALA A 302 -2.87 6.88 5.87
C ALA A 302 -3.04 5.36 6.02
N ALA A 303 -2.73 4.80 7.19
CA ALA A 303 -2.85 3.37 7.43
C ALA A 303 -4.31 2.89 7.38
N MET A 304 -5.23 3.59 8.05
CA MET A 304 -6.65 3.22 8.13
C MET A 304 -7.36 3.31 6.78
N SER A 305 -6.98 4.24 5.89
CA SER A 305 -7.58 4.32 4.54
C SER A 305 -7.31 3.06 3.73
N THR A 306 -6.09 2.53 3.78
CA THR A 306 -5.74 1.26 3.14
C THR A 306 -6.42 0.07 3.82
N VAL A 307 -6.43 0.01 5.16
CA VAL A 307 -7.15 -1.07 5.90
C VAL A 307 -8.61 -1.12 5.48
N LEU A 308 -9.30 0.02 5.45
CA LEU A 308 -10.71 0.10 5.03
C LEU A 308 -10.91 -0.37 3.60
N ALA A 309 -10.05 0.05 2.68
CA ALA A 309 -10.12 -0.31 1.27
C ALA A 309 -9.91 -1.82 1.05
N VAL A 310 -8.87 -2.40 1.65
CA VAL A 310 -8.55 -3.83 1.49
C VAL A 310 -9.56 -4.72 2.23
N CYS A 311 -10.03 -4.32 3.41
CA CYS A 311 -11.11 -5.03 4.10
C CYS A 311 -12.43 -4.98 3.31
N GLU A 312 -12.74 -3.87 2.60
CA GLU A 312 -13.88 -3.83 1.67
C GLU A 312 -13.68 -4.80 0.51
N ASN A 313 -12.45 -4.94 -0.03
CA ASN A 313 -12.16 -5.93 -1.08
C ASN A 313 -12.44 -7.36 -0.60
N ILE A 314 -11.97 -7.72 0.60
CA ILE A 314 -12.23 -9.02 1.21
C ILE A 314 -13.75 -9.23 1.39
N LEU A 315 -14.42 -8.23 1.95
CA LEU A 315 -15.86 -8.27 2.20
C LEU A 315 -16.67 -8.41 0.90
N ALA A 316 -16.30 -7.68 -0.15
CA ALA A 316 -16.95 -7.75 -1.46
C ALA A 316 -16.84 -9.15 -2.06
N MET A 317 -15.63 -9.73 -2.05
CA MET A 317 -15.38 -11.09 -2.55
C MET A 317 -16.17 -12.14 -1.77
N VAL A 318 -16.14 -12.09 -0.43
CA VAL A 318 -16.88 -13.02 0.43
C VAL A 318 -18.39 -12.91 0.19
N ARG A 319 -18.92 -11.69 0.10
CA ARG A 319 -20.36 -11.47 -0.15
C ARG A 319 -20.82 -11.98 -1.52
N GLU A 320 -19.99 -11.80 -2.55
CA GLU A 320 -20.31 -12.35 -3.88
C GLU A 320 -20.28 -13.87 -3.92
N MET A 321 -19.39 -14.51 -3.15
CA MET A 321 -19.32 -15.98 -3.09
C MET A 321 -20.44 -16.59 -2.26
N THR A 322 -20.80 -15.96 -1.13
CA THR A 322 -21.69 -16.56 -0.11
C THR A 322 -23.12 -16.03 -0.17
N GLY A 323 -23.32 -14.84 -0.76
CA GLY A 323 -24.64 -14.16 -0.70
C GLY A 323 -24.97 -13.54 0.66
N TRP A 324 -24.05 -13.50 1.62
CA TRP A 324 -24.31 -13.01 2.96
C TRP A 324 -24.67 -11.52 3.00
N LYS A 325 -25.53 -11.18 3.95
CA LYS A 325 -25.81 -9.77 4.26
C LYS A 325 -24.55 -9.07 4.78
N ARG A 326 -24.42 -7.77 4.50
CA ARG A 326 -23.22 -6.98 4.83
C ARG A 326 -22.80 -7.10 6.31
N PRO A 327 -23.70 -6.97 7.33
CA PRO A 327 -23.28 -7.09 8.73
C PRO A 327 -22.67 -8.44 9.09
N LEU A 328 -23.26 -9.54 8.59
CA LEU A 328 -22.72 -10.89 8.81
C LEU A 328 -21.36 -11.05 8.13
N GLY A 329 -21.22 -10.56 6.89
CA GLY A 329 -19.94 -10.54 6.18
C GLY A 329 -18.87 -9.77 6.95
N CYS A 330 -19.19 -8.59 7.48
CA CYS A 330 -18.27 -7.81 8.32
C CYS A 330 -17.85 -8.55 9.58
N LEU A 331 -18.79 -9.20 10.27
CA LEU A 331 -18.47 -9.95 11.48
C LEU A 331 -17.50 -11.12 11.18
N VAL A 332 -17.82 -11.94 10.17
CA VAL A 332 -17.01 -13.12 9.83
C VAL A 332 -15.66 -12.73 9.26
N CYS A 333 -15.61 -11.76 8.32
CA CYS A 333 -14.35 -11.28 7.76
C CYS A 333 -13.49 -10.61 8.83
N GLY A 334 -14.09 -9.81 9.72
CA GLY A 334 -13.38 -9.17 10.82
C GLY A 334 -12.78 -10.18 11.80
N ALA A 335 -13.55 -11.19 12.19
CA ALA A 335 -13.06 -12.28 13.02
C ALA A 335 -11.92 -13.06 12.34
N GLY A 336 -12.07 -13.37 11.03
CA GLY A 336 -11.05 -14.08 10.27
C GLY A 336 -9.74 -13.28 10.16
N VAL A 337 -9.82 -11.99 9.83
CA VAL A 337 -8.65 -11.10 9.78
C VAL A 337 -8.01 -10.97 11.16
N PHE A 338 -8.80 -10.80 12.22
CA PHE A 338 -8.28 -10.70 13.59
C PHE A 338 -7.51 -11.96 13.99
N VAL A 339 -8.11 -13.14 13.80
CA VAL A 339 -7.47 -14.42 14.16
C VAL A 339 -6.17 -14.64 13.39
N LEU A 340 -6.15 -14.35 12.08
CA LEU A 340 -4.93 -14.51 11.30
C LEU A 340 -3.86 -13.49 11.70
N ALA A 341 -4.24 -12.24 11.96
CA ALA A 341 -3.33 -11.19 12.39
C ALA A 341 -2.72 -11.42 13.78
N LEU A 342 -3.33 -12.28 14.62
CA LEU A 342 -2.71 -12.72 15.88
C LEU A 342 -1.34 -13.39 15.67
N THR A 343 -1.10 -14.03 14.53
CA THR A 343 0.23 -14.57 14.19
C THR A 343 1.29 -13.48 14.22
N THR A 344 1.03 -12.34 13.60
CA THR A 344 1.93 -11.18 13.59
C THR A 344 1.94 -10.46 14.95
N ALA A 345 0.77 -10.21 15.55
CA ALA A 345 0.67 -9.49 16.81
C ALA A 345 1.40 -10.18 17.98
N LEU A 346 1.40 -11.51 17.97
CA LEU A 346 2.07 -12.33 18.98
C LEU A 346 3.42 -12.91 18.50
N GLY A 347 3.82 -12.60 17.27
CA GLY A 347 5.00 -13.16 16.62
C GLY A 347 6.33 -12.81 17.28
N TYR A 348 6.39 -11.69 17.97
CA TYR A 348 7.58 -11.26 18.72
C TYR A 348 7.58 -11.70 20.19
N SER A 349 6.49 -12.30 20.66
CA SER A 349 6.33 -12.71 22.08
C SER A 349 6.02 -14.19 22.26
N VAL A 350 4.78 -14.60 21.95
CA VAL A 350 4.25 -15.95 22.22
C VAL A 350 4.45 -16.90 21.04
N PHE A 351 4.15 -16.46 19.81
CA PHE A 351 4.23 -17.26 18.58
C PHE A 351 5.51 -16.95 17.79
N LYS A 352 6.67 -17.10 18.42
CA LYS A 352 7.94 -16.85 17.76
C LYS A 352 8.12 -17.77 16.55
N PHE A 353 8.38 -17.17 15.40
CA PHE A 353 8.63 -17.84 14.12
C PHE A 353 9.67 -17.03 13.37
N GLN A 354 10.75 -17.68 12.98
CA GLN A 354 11.86 -17.07 12.23
C GLN A 354 11.96 -17.73 10.85
N PRO A 355 11.21 -17.21 9.87
CA PRO A 355 11.13 -17.86 8.55
C PRO A 355 12.39 -17.72 7.72
N PHE A 356 13.20 -16.70 7.98
CA PHE A 356 14.36 -16.37 7.13
C PHE A 356 15.64 -16.29 7.97
N ALA A 357 16.09 -15.10 8.34
CA ALA A 357 17.26 -14.87 9.17
C ALA A 357 16.91 -14.73 10.64
N ASP A 358 17.93 -14.80 11.54
CA ASP A 358 17.76 -14.51 12.95
C ASP A 358 17.16 -13.11 13.13
N GLY A 359 16.13 -13.00 13.97
CA GLY A 359 15.38 -11.76 14.18
C GLY A 359 14.19 -11.55 13.24
N SER A 360 14.04 -12.35 12.19
CA SER A 360 12.81 -12.33 11.37
C SER A 360 11.60 -12.84 12.15
N ALA A 361 10.40 -12.42 11.75
CA ALA A 361 9.15 -12.76 12.43
C ALA A 361 8.01 -13.04 11.41
N TRP A 362 6.81 -13.30 11.91
CA TRP A 362 5.61 -13.46 11.09
C TRP A 362 5.34 -12.27 10.18
N LEU A 363 5.66 -11.06 10.60
CA LEU A 363 5.54 -9.86 9.78
C LEU A 363 6.36 -9.99 8.49
N ASP A 364 7.63 -10.40 8.63
CA ASP A 364 8.55 -10.57 7.49
C ASP A 364 8.05 -11.66 6.54
N PHE A 365 7.50 -12.75 7.08
CA PHE A 365 6.89 -13.81 6.28
C PHE A 365 5.70 -13.32 5.44
N TRP A 366 4.75 -12.62 6.08
CA TRP A 366 3.57 -12.12 5.38
C TRP A 366 3.94 -11.01 4.38
N ASP A 367 4.85 -10.10 4.74
CA ASP A 367 5.32 -9.07 3.81
C ASP A 367 6.07 -9.68 2.62
N PHE A 368 6.96 -10.67 2.84
CA PHE A 368 7.62 -11.39 1.77
C PHE A 368 6.62 -12.06 0.83
N LEU A 369 5.63 -12.76 1.38
CA LEU A 369 4.63 -13.44 0.60
C LEU A 369 3.82 -12.46 -0.26
N VAL A 370 3.42 -11.33 0.28
CA VAL A 370 2.63 -10.32 -0.43
C VAL A 370 3.53 -9.51 -1.37
N SER A 371 4.54 -8.82 -0.83
CA SER A 371 5.32 -7.82 -1.57
C SER A 371 6.26 -8.42 -2.60
N ASN A 372 6.88 -9.58 -2.27
CA ASN A 372 7.87 -10.20 -3.15
C ASN A 372 7.27 -11.26 -4.07
N ASN A 373 6.06 -11.77 -3.80
CA ASN A 373 5.46 -12.84 -4.61
C ASN A 373 4.11 -12.44 -5.19
N ILE A 374 3.07 -12.21 -4.36
CA ILE A 374 1.69 -12.05 -4.84
C ILE A 374 1.55 -10.82 -5.72
N LEU A 375 2.08 -9.68 -5.31
CA LEU A 375 1.95 -8.43 -6.08
C LEU A 375 2.67 -8.48 -7.42
N PRO A 376 3.97 -8.87 -7.52
CA PRO A 376 4.64 -8.97 -8.81
C PRO A 376 4.01 -10.03 -9.73
N LEU A 377 3.77 -11.24 -9.23
CA LEU A 377 3.21 -12.32 -10.03
C LEU A 377 1.77 -12.03 -10.45
N GLY A 378 0.97 -11.44 -9.58
CA GLY A 378 -0.38 -11.00 -9.92
C GLY A 378 -0.39 -9.89 -10.96
N SER A 379 0.54 -8.93 -10.87
CA SER A 379 0.74 -7.90 -11.89
C SER A 379 1.12 -8.50 -13.25
N LEU A 380 1.97 -9.53 -13.25
CA LEU A 380 2.30 -10.31 -14.44
C LEU A 380 1.06 -10.99 -15.02
N VAL A 381 0.22 -11.59 -14.18
CA VAL A 381 -1.03 -12.24 -14.62
C VAL A 381 -1.97 -11.23 -15.29
N PHE A 382 -2.16 -10.04 -14.72
CA PHE A 382 -2.96 -8.98 -15.36
C PHE A 382 -2.38 -8.56 -16.72
N ALA A 383 -1.05 -8.40 -16.82
CA ALA A 383 -0.40 -8.06 -18.07
C ALA A 383 -0.57 -9.14 -19.14
N LEU A 384 -0.40 -10.41 -18.77
CA LEU A 384 -0.61 -11.54 -19.67
C LEU A 384 -2.08 -11.68 -20.08
N TYR A 385 -3.01 -11.51 -19.14
CA TYR A 385 -4.44 -11.63 -19.40
C TYR A 385 -4.96 -10.54 -20.35
N CYS A 386 -4.58 -9.29 -20.13
CA CYS A 386 -5.03 -8.16 -20.94
C CYS A 386 -4.37 -8.08 -22.31
N CYS A 387 -3.11 -8.52 -22.45
CA CYS A 387 -2.33 -8.26 -23.66
C CYS A 387 -2.24 -9.44 -24.63
N ASN A 388 -2.56 -10.68 -24.19
CA ASN A 388 -2.37 -11.87 -25.02
C ASN A 388 -3.69 -12.46 -25.53
N LYS A 389 -3.61 -13.14 -26.69
CA LYS A 389 -4.76 -13.78 -27.33
C LYS A 389 -5.36 -14.94 -26.51
N PHE A 390 -4.58 -15.54 -25.63
CA PHE A 390 -5.04 -16.62 -24.72
C PHE A 390 -5.66 -16.09 -23.42
N GLY A 391 -5.73 -14.78 -23.25
CA GLY A 391 -6.47 -14.11 -22.17
C GLY A 391 -7.69 -13.37 -22.73
N TRP A 392 -8.02 -12.25 -22.08
CA TRP A 392 -9.07 -11.32 -22.51
C TRP A 392 -8.70 -10.63 -23.82
N GLY A 393 -7.43 -10.31 -24.00
CA GLY A 393 -6.84 -9.81 -25.24
C GLY A 393 -6.74 -8.31 -25.33
N TRP A 394 -5.76 -7.86 -26.11
CA TRP A 394 -5.41 -6.44 -26.27
C TRP A 394 -6.56 -5.56 -26.77
N ASP A 395 -7.34 -6.06 -27.73
CA ASP A 395 -8.39 -5.24 -28.36
C ASP A 395 -9.55 -4.97 -27.39
N ASN A 396 -9.92 -5.97 -26.58
CA ASN A 396 -10.91 -5.80 -25.51
C ASN A 396 -10.40 -4.85 -24.43
N PHE A 397 -9.14 -5.04 -24.01
CA PHE A 397 -8.49 -4.14 -23.04
C PHE A 397 -8.46 -2.69 -23.57
N LEU A 398 -8.03 -2.49 -24.83
CA LEU A 398 -7.91 -1.16 -25.41
C LEU A 398 -9.27 -0.47 -25.54
N ALA A 399 -10.29 -1.19 -25.99
CA ALA A 399 -11.65 -0.68 -26.09
C ALA A 399 -12.18 -0.22 -24.73
N GLU A 400 -11.97 -1.02 -23.68
CA GLU A 400 -12.40 -0.68 -22.33
C GLU A 400 -11.57 0.47 -21.74
N ALA A 401 -10.23 0.40 -21.80
CA ALA A 401 -9.34 1.41 -21.24
C ALA A 401 -9.58 2.80 -21.85
N ASN A 402 -9.92 2.85 -23.13
CA ASN A 402 -10.15 4.07 -23.91
C ASN A 402 -11.60 4.54 -23.94
N ALA A 403 -12.52 3.83 -23.28
CA ALA A 403 -13.89 4.32 -23.17
C ALA A 403 -13.92 5.63 -22.33
N GLY A 404 -14.71 6.61 -22.81
CA GLY A 404 -14.85 7.91 -22.15
C GLY A 404 -13.82 8.96 -22.58
N LYS A 405 -13.79 10.06 -21.82
CA LYS A 405 -12.93 11.24 -22.06
C LYS A 405 -11.62 11.14 -21.26
N GLY A 406 -10.55 11.74 -21.74
CA GLY A 406 -9.26 11.84 -21.03
C GLY A 406 -8.10 11.18 -21.77
N TRP A 407 -7.01 10.90 -21.08
CA TRP A 407 -5.80 10.29 -21.65
C TRP A 407 -6.07 8.85 -22.08
N LYS A 408 -5.70 8.54 -23.32
CA LYS A 408 -5.98 7.25 -23.93
C LYS A 408 -4.71 6.44 -24.14
N VAL A 409 -4.82 5.14 -23.99
CA VAL A 409 -3.77 4.19 -24.37
C VAL A 409 -3.61 4.24 -25.89
N LYS A 410 -2.43 4.64 -26.37
CA LYS A 410 -2.12 4.77 -27.79
C LYS A 410 -1.54 3.46 -28.35
N ALA A 411 -1.64 3.28 -29.67
CA ALA A 411 -1.18 2.06 -30.33
C ALA A 411 0.31 1.77 -30.10
N TRP A 412 1.18 2.81 -30.04
CA TRP A 412 2.60 2.67 -29.78
C TRP A 412 2.93 2.15 -28.39
N MET A 413 2.00 2.24 -27.43
CA MET A 413 2.18 1.72 -26.07
C MET A 413 1.99 0.18 -26.00
N LYS A 414 1.41 -0.43 -27.04
CA LYS A 414 1.16 -1.88 -27.09
C LYS A 414 2.40 -2.73 -26.80
N PRO A 415 3.58 -2.49 -27.40
CA PRO A 415 4.77 -3.26 -27.10
C PRO A 415 5.24 -3.07 -25.64
N ILE A 416 5.03 -1.90 -25.04
CA ILE A 416 5.36 -1.66 -23.62
C ILE A 416 4.50 -2.56 -22.74
N PHE A 417 3.18 -2.51 -22.87
CA PHE A 417 2.24 -3.29 -22.08
C PHE A 417 2.42 -4.80 -22.28
N ARG A 418 2.65 -5.23 -23.53
CA ARG A 418 2.65 -6.64 -23.92
C ARG A 418 3.98 -7.35 -23.67
N TYR A 419 5.11 -6.64 -23.81
CA TYR A 419 6.44 -7.25 -23.77
C TYR A 419 7.32 -6.65 -22.68
N LEU A 420 7.46 -5.33 -22.64
CA LEU A 420 8.37 -4.68 -21.69
C LEU A 420 7.92 -4.92 -20.24
N VAL A 421 6.65 -4.67 -19.93
CA VAL A 421 6.11 -4.83 -18.56
C VAL A 421 6.25 -6.27 -18.08
N PRO A 422 5.76 -7.32 -18.80
CA PRO A 422 5.96 -8.70 -18.36
C PRO A 422 7.43 -9.10 -18.25
N ALA A 423 8.26 -8.73 -19.22
CA ALA A 423 9.69 -9.08 -19.22
C ALA A 423 10.43 -8.43 -18.03
N ALA A 424 10.16 -7.15 -17.75
CA ALA A 424 10.75 -6.46 -16.61
C ALA A 424 10.29 -7.09 -15.28
N ILE A 425 9.00 -7.40 -15.12
CA ILE A 425 8.49 -8.06 -13.92
C ILE A 425 9.16 -9.43 -13.73
N ILE A 426 9.23 -10.27 -14.76
CA ILE A 426 9.85 -11.60 -14.70
C ILE A 426 11.33 -11.46 -14.33
N PHE A 427 12.06 -10.58 -15.02
CA PHE A 427 13.49 -10.39 -14.79
C PHE A 427 13.77 -9.95 -13.34
N ILE A 428 13.07 -8.91 -12.88
CA ILE A 428 13.28 -8.35 -11.54
C ILE A 428 12.82 -9.34 -10.46
N TYR A 429 11.71 -10.06 -10.71
CA TYR A 429 11.22 -11.10 -9.80
C TYR A 429 12.27 -12.24 -9.64
N ILE A 430 12.77 -12.80 -10.75
CA ILE A 430 13.78 -13.87 -10.70
C ILE A 430 15.06 -13.36 -10.01
N TYR A 431 15.54 -12.17 -10.38
CA TYR A 431 16.70 -11.57 -9.74
C TYR A 431 16.48 -11.39 -8.23
N GLY A 432 15.31 -10.89 -7.82
CA GLY A 432 14.95 -10.74 -6.41
C GLY A 432 14.95 -12.07 -5.65
N MET A 433 14.41 -13.14 -6.25
CA MET A 433 14.40 -14.47 -5.63
C MET A 433 15.80 -15.10 -5.52
N VAL A 434 16.67 -14.91 -6.53
CA VAL A 434 18.04 -15.43 -6.52
C VAL A 434 18.91 -14.69 -5.52
N THR A 435 18.72 -13.37 -5.37
CA THR A 435 19.50 -12.53 -4.46
C THR A 435 18.92 -12.42 -3.05
N PHE A 436 17.74 -13.01 -2.83
CA PHE A 436 17.14 -13.05 -1.50
C PHE A 436 18.00 -13.92 -0.58
N GLY A 437 18.32 -13.41 0.60
CA GLY A 437 19.14 -14.13 1.59
C GLY A 437 18.38 -15.30 2.21
N TRP A 438 18.23 -16.39 1.44
CA TRP A 438 17.73 -17.66 1.98
C TRP A 438 18.72 -18.21 3.01
N LYS A 439 18.27 -18.53 4.19
CA LYS A 439 19.01 -19.35 5.17
C LYS A 439 18.46 -20.76 5.22
#